data_43b5b0bbd885e7469da431c575973024
#
_entry.id   43b5b0bbd885e7469da431c575973024
#
_cell.length_a   1.000
_cell.length_b   1.000
_cell.length_c   1.000
_cell.angle_alpha   90.00
_cell.angle_beta   90.00
_cell.angle_gamma   90.00
#
_symmetry.space_group_name_H-M   'P 1'
#
loop_
_entity.id
_entity.type
_entity.pdbx_description
1 polymer ?
#
loop_
_entity_poly.entity_id
_entity_poly.type
_entity_poly.pdbx_seq_one_letter_code
_entity_poly.pdbx_strand_id
1 'polypeptide(L)'
;MFLAHQIPTQVKSTLFFTKPIAHNVYGNTNGGNMKTVDRILQIVKRDGSVTAKQLSSELGMTTMGARQHLQGLEDEGILSIHDVKVKVGRPTRHWSLTQKGHEQFADRHGELTIQFIEAVEHIFGKDGLDKVTSEREKLTLQNYRQHLDQCKSLESKLETLVFLREKEGYMAELEQDEHGFILIENHCPICKAATRCPSLCKSELSVFQSLLGDDTTVERTEHIISGQRRCVYRIRA
;
A
#
# COMPACT_ATOMS: atom_id res chain seq x y z
N MET A 1 26.60 -6.48 -51.51
CA MET A 1 27.93 -6.64 -50.92
C MET A 1 27.76 -6.33 -49.42
N PHE A 2 27.39 -7.37 -48.64
CA PHE A 2 27.08 -7.24 -47.20
C PHE A 2 28.33 -7.59 -46.40
N LEU A 3 28.84 -6.65 -45.64
CA LEU A 3 29.92 -6.84 -44.67
C LEU A 3 29.31 -7.33 -43.33
N ALA A 4 29.52 -8.61 -43.04
CA ALA A 4 29.21 -9.18 -41.74
C ALA A 4 30.29 -8.75 -40.72
N HIS A 5 29.88 -8.04 -39.63
CA HIS A 5 30.73 -7.80 -38.49
C HIS A 5 30.65 -9.01 -37.53
N GLN A 6 31.76 -9.65 -37.36
CA GLN A 6 31.98 -10.73 -36.40
C GLN A 6 32.03 -10.19 -34.97
N ILE A 7 31.23 -10.82 -34.09
CA ILE A 7 31.27 -10.60 -32.64
C ILE A 7 32.33 -11.56 -32.05
N PRO A 8 33.27 -11.12 -31.26
CA PRO A 8 34.21 -11.98 -30.59
C PRO A 8 33.57 -12.68 -29.38
N THR A 9 33.55 -14.02 -29.46
CA THR A 9 33.27 -14.92 -28.34
C THR A 9 34.49 -15.00 -27.43
N GLN A 10 34.33 -14.81 -26.18
CA GLN A 10 34.98 -15.38 -24.99
C GLN A 10 35.15 -14.36 -23.86
N VAL A 11 34.22 -14.40 -22.90
CA VAL A 11 34.53 -13.96 -21.53
C VAL A 11 34.28 -15.17 -20.63
N LYS A 12 35.36 -15.78 -20.14
CA LYS A 12 35.34 -16.78 -19.08
C LYS A 12 34.90 -16.09 -17.79
N SER A 13 33.66 -16.33 -17.36
CA SER A 13 33.20 -15.90 -16.05
C SER A 13 33.70 -16.87 -14.98
N THR A 14 34.68 -16.44 -14.21
CA THR A 14 35.06 -17.06 -12.96
C THR A 14 34.04 -16.64 -11.91
N LEU A 15 33.09 -17.51 -11.59
CA LEU A 15 32.12 -17.34 -10.50
C LEU A 15 32.88 -17.45 -9.17
N PHE A 16 33.25 -16.32 -8.59
CA PHE A 16 33.53 -16.23 -7.17
C PHE A 16 32.23 -16.26 -6.39
N PHE A 17 31.94 -17.39 -5.76
CA PHE A 17 30.94 -17.50 -4.72
C PHE A 17 31.43 -16.70 -3.50
N THR A 18 31.12 -15.42 -3.45
CA THR A 18 31.17 -14.64 -2.20
C THR A 18 29.88 -14.93 -1.45
N LYS A 19 30.00 -15.37 -0.19
CA LYS A 19 28.88 -15.46 0.76
C LYS A 19 28.06 -14.19 0.70
N PRO A 20 26.70 -14.27 0.67
CA PRO A 20 25.90 -13.06 0.72
C PRO A 20 26.15 -12.35 2.05
N ILE A 21 26.71 -11.17 1.97
CA ILE A 21 26.73 -10.20 3.07
C ILE A 21 25.26 -9.86 3.32
N ALA A 22 24.74 -10.23 4.48
CA ALA A 22 23.41 -9.87 4.91
C ALA A 22 23.31 -8.35 5.01
N HIS A 23 22.94 -7.69 3.94
CA HIS A 23 22.52 -6.29 4.01
C HIS A 23 21.18 -6.24 4.74
N ASN A 24 21.26 -5.77 5.98
CA ASN A 24 20.11 -5.41 6.80
C ASN A 24 19.41 -4.20 6.13
N VAL A 25 18.43 -4.47 5.25
CA VAL A 25 17.72 -3.45 4.45
C VAL A 25 16.48 -2.92 5.20
N TYR A 26 16.30 -3.31 6.44
CA TYR A 26 15.19 -2.79 7.24
C TYR A 26 15.73 -1.70 8.17
N GLY A 27 15.63 -0.46 7.69
CA GLY A 27 15.87 0.74 8.48
C GLY A 27 14.86 0.85 9.63
N ASN A 28 15.25 0.31 10.77
CA ASN A 28 14.85 0.84 12.06
C ASN A 28 16.05 0.73 12.99
N THR A 29 16.87 1.80 13.03
CA THR A 29 18.00 1.98 13.92
C THR A 29 17.51 2.37 15.32
N ASN A 30 16.72 1.51 15.95
CA ASN A 30 16.58 1.46 17.38
C ASN A 30 16.96 0.06 17.82
N GLY A 31 18.02 -0.07 18.58
CA GLY A 31 18.55 -1.33 19.17
C GLY A 31 17.57 -1.99 20.16
N GLY A 32 16.30 -2.03 19.81
CA GLY A 32 15.23 -2.75 20.48
C GLY A 32 15.21 -4.20 20.04
N ASN A 33 15.20 -5.11 21.01
CA ASN A 33 15.07 -6.54 20.82
C ASN A 33 13.83 -6.83 19.97
N MET A 34 14.02 -7.25 18.68
CA MET A 34 12.94 -7.53 17.74
C MET A 34 12.00 -8.56 18.34
N LYS A 35 10.68 -8.27 18.36
CA LYS A 35 9.68 -9.15 18.95
C LYS A 35 9.72 -10.54 18.29
N THR A 36 9.44 -11.58 19.06
CA THR A 36 9.45 -12.97 18.58
C THR A 36 8.56 -13.14 17.33
N VAL A 37 7.40 -12.47 17.30
CA VAL A 37 6.46 -12.50 16.18
C VAL A 37 7.10 -11.95 14.89
N ASP A 38 7.82 -10.83 14.98
CA ASP A 38 8.47 -10.23 13.81
C ASP A 38 9.54 -11.17 13.22
N ARG A 39 10.30 -11.85 14.09
CA ARG A 39 11.28 -12.86 13.67
C ARG A 39 10.62 -14.05 12.99
N ILE A 40 9.48 -14.51 13.52
CA ILE A 40 8.70 -15.60 12.91
C ILE A 40 8.24 -15.20 11.51
N LEU A 41 7.64 -14.02 11.36
CA LEU A 41 7.17 -13.53 10.06
C LEU A 41 8.30 -13.41 9.04
N GLN A 42 9.48 -12.94 9.45
CA GLN A 42 10.66 -12.87 8.58
C GLN A 42 11.11 -14.26 8.11
N ILE A 43 11.12 -15.27 9.01
CA ILE A 43 11.49 -16.63 8.65
C ILE A 43 10.48 -17.21 7.66
N VAL A 44 9.17 -17.07 7.93
CA VAL A 44 8.13 -17.55 7.02
C VAL A 44 8.21 -16.85 5.66
N LYS A 45 8.50 -15.54 5.64
CA LYS A 45 8.69 -14.77 4.39
C LYS A 45 9.87 -15.24 3.58
N ARG A 46 10.99 -15.53 4.25
CA ARG A 46 12.23 -16.00 3.61
C ARG A 46 12.09 -17.41 3.05
N ASP A 47 11.47 -18.32 3.81
CA ASP A 47 11.44 -19.74 3.50
C ASP A 47 10.17 -20.16 2.73
N GLY A 48 9.19 -19.26 2.59
CA GLY A 48 7.91 -19.48 1.93
C GLY A 48 6.91 -20.25 2.79
N SER A 49 7.36 -21.30 3.48
CA SER A 49 6.55 -22.03 4.46
C SER A 49 7.44 -22.67 5.53
N VAL A 50 6.92 -22.84 6.74
CA VAL A 50 7.65 -23.39 7.88
C VAL A 50 6.82 -24.39 8.66
N THR A 51 7.50 -25.30 9.36
CA THR A 51 6.91 -26.16 10.40
C THR A 51 7.25 -25.64 11.78
N ALA A 52 6.44 -26.01 12.81
CA ALA A 52 6.75 -25.65 14.19
C ALA A 52 8.12 -26.19 14.65
N LYS A 53 8.56 -27.33 14.12
CA LYS A 53 9.87 -27.91 14.43
C LYS A 53 11.03 -27.09 13.85
N GLN A 54 10.93 -26.67 12.59
CA GLN A 54 11.94 -25.80 11.96
C GLN A 54 12.05 -24.47 12.72
N LEU A 55 10.89 -23.83 13.00
CA LEU A 55 10.85 -22.58 13.72
C LEU A 55 11.43 -22.68 15.14
N SER A 56 11.10 -23.76 15.87
CA SER A 56 11.64 -23.98 17.22
C SER A 56 13.17 -24.15 17.20
N SER A 57 13.71 -24.84 16.21
CA SER A 57 15.15 -25.02 16.06
C SER A 57 15.86 -23.71 15.73
N GLU A 58 15.28 -22.88 14.86
CA GLU A 58 15.91 -21.61 14.41
C GLU A 58 15.84 -20.53 15.49
N LEU A 59 14.74 -20.47 16.23
CA LEU A 59 14.55 -19.44 17.25
C LEU A 59 15.01 -19.85 18.66
N GLY A 60 15.43 -21.11 18.84
CA GLY A 60 15.85 -21.62 20.13
C GLY A 60 14.71 -21.73 21.15
N MET A 61 13.48 -21.99 20.70
CA MET A 61 12.31 -22.13 21.55
C MET A 61 11.75 -23.56 21.51
N THR A 62 10.81 -23.88 22.42
CA THR A 62 10.13 -25.18 22.39
C THR A 62 9.21 -25.29 21.16
N THR A 63 9.05 -26.51 20.62
CA THR A 63 8.11 -26.75 19.52
C THR A 63 6.66 -26.40 19.87
N MET A 64 6.28 -26.53 21.17
CA MET A 64 4.97 -26.11 21.65
C MET A 64 4.83 -24.60 21.59
N GLY A 65 5.82 -23.84 22.07
CA GLY A 65 5.84 -22.37 21.97
C GLY A 65 5.79 -21.88 20.53
N ALA A 66 6.59 -22.49 19.63
CA ALA A 66 6.54 -22.18 18.20
C ALA A 66 5.13 -22.44 17.62
N ARG A 67 4.48 -23.55 17.99
CA ARG A 67 3.12 -23.87 17.55
C ARG A 67 2.09 -22.86 18.07
N GLN A 68 2.19 -22.41 19.32
CA GLN A 68 1.29 -21.40 19.87
C GLN A 68 1.38 -20.07 19.11
N HIS A 69 2.60 -19.62 18.79
CA HIS A 69 2.77 -18.41 17.98
C HIS A 69 2.21 -18.58 16.55
N LEU A 70 2.48 -19.71 15.89
CA LEU A 70 1.97 -20.00 14.56
C LEU A 70 0.44 -20.07 14.53
N GLN A 71 -0.18 -20.69 15.57
CA GLN A 71 -1.63 -20.76 15.67
C GLN A 71 -2.24 -19.38 15.92
N GLY A 72 -1.66 -18.56 16.80
CA GLY A 72 -2.14 -17.18 17.01
C GLY A 72 -2.13 -16.35 15.72
N LEU A 73 -1.06 -16.45 14.94
CA LEU A 73 -0.95 -15.76 13.64
C LEU A 73 -1.92 -16.32 12.58
N GLU A 74 -2.26 -17.62 12.67
CA GLU A 74 -3.28 -18.25 11.85
C GLU A 74 -4.68 -17.73 12.23
N ASP A 75 -4.99 -17.67 13.53
CA ASP A 75 -6.27 -17.17 14.07
C ASP A 75 -6.48 -15.68 13.69
N GLU A 76 -5.40 -14.90 13.62
CA GLU A 76 -5.40 -13.51 13.11
C GLU A 76 -5.51 -13.41 11.59
N GLY A 77 -5.47 -14.55 10.87
CA GLY A 77 -5.49 -14.61 9.40
C GLY A 77 -4.22 -14.11 8.72
N ILE A 78 -3.12 -13.99 9.46
CA ILE A 78 -1.79 -13.60 8.94
C ILE A 78 -1.09 -14.80 8.29
N LEU A 79 -1.26 -16.00 8.85
CA LEU A 79 -0.77 -17.26 8.29
C LEU A 79 -1.93 -18.14 7.86
N SER A 80 -1.64 -19.01 6.90
CA SER A 80 -2.50 -20.12 6.48
C SER A 80 -1.77 -21.45 6.63
N ILE A 81 -2.52 -22.52 6.87
CA ILE A 81 -1.97 -23.88 6.99
C ILE A 81 -2.18 -24.70 5.72
N HIS A 82 -1.24 -25.57 5.47
CA HIS A 82 -1.40 -26.68 4.55
C HIS A 82 -0.64 -27.90 5.06
N ASP A 83 -1.20 -29.09 4.83
CA ASP A 83 -0.59 -30.33 5.25
C ASP A 83 0.21 -30.96 4.11
N VAL A 84 1.49 -31.23 4.34
CA VAL A 84 2.37 -31.88 3.39
C VAL A 84 2.47 -33.37 3.72
N LYS A 85 2.09 -34.23 2.77
CA LYS A 85 2.21 -35.68 2.91
C LYS A 85 3.68 -36.09 2.96
N VAL A 86 4.03 -36.91 3.94
CA VAL A 86 5.35 -37.54 4.08
C VAL A 86 5.27 -39.01 3.68
N LYS A 87 6.40 -39.58 3.22
CA LYS A 87 6.46 -41.00 2.77
C LYS A 87 6.02 -42.00 3.85
N VAL A 88 6.30 -41.69 5.11
CA VAL A 88 5.94 -42.53 6.26
C VAL A 88 5.55 -41.60 7.42
N GLY A 89 4.37 -41.84 8.02
CA GLY A 89 3.89 -41.08 9.17
C GLY A 89 2.73 -40.14 8.87
N ARG A 90 2.36 -39.34 9.86
CA ARG A 90 1.28 -38.34 9.76
C ARG A 90 1.74 -37.17 8.92
N PRO A 91 0.88 -36.60 8.05
CA PRO A 91 1.17 -35.36 7.32
C PRO A 91 1.73 -34.27 8.24
N THR A 92 2.70 -33.53 7.73
CA THR A 92 3.34 -32.45 8.47
C THR A 92 2.64 -31.15 8.16
N ARG A 93 2.22 -30.43 9.20
CA ARG A 93 1.59 -29.12 9.07
C ARG A 93 2.63 -28.05 8.78
N HIS A 94 2.39 -27.29 7.72
CA HIS A 94 3.18 -26.15 7.30
C HIS A 94 2.34 -24.88 7.38
N TRP A 95 2.98 -23.75 7.73
CA TRP A 95 2.40 -22.43 7.75
C TRP A 95 3.08 -21.54 6.73
N SER A 96 2.30 -20.80 5.95
CA SER A 96 2.75 -19.81 4.97
C SER A 96 1.99 -18.49 5.14
N LEU A 97 2.57 -17.37 4.66
CA LEU A 97 1.91 -16.08 4.69
C LEU A 97 0.65 -16.08 3.82
N THR A 98 -0.41 -15.47 4.34
CA THR A 98 -1.56 -15.02 3.55
C THR A 98 -1.26 -13.69 2.87
N GLN A 99 -2.18 -13.16 2.04
CA GLN A 99 -2.06 -11.80 1.51
C GLN A 99 -1.94 -10.77 2.65
N LYS A 100 -2.80 -10.87 3.67
CA LYS A 100 -2.73 -10.04 4.89
C LYS A 100 -1.39 -10.17 5.61
N GLY A 101 -0.78 -11.37 5.60
CA GLY A 101 0.55 -11.61 6.15
C GLY A 101 1.65 -10.94 5.32
N HIS A 102 1.52 -10.90 4.01
CA HIS A 102 2.45 -10.17 3.14
C HIS A 102 2.40 -8.66 3.38
N GLU A 103 1.25 -8.11 3.71
CA GLU A 103 1.03 -6.68 4.01
C GLU A 103 1.68 -6.23 5.33
N GLN A 104 2.09 -7.17 6.20
CA GLN A 104 2.86 -6.84 7.43
C GLN A 104 4.30 -6.37 7.14
N PHE A 105 4.78 -6.55 5.92
CA PHE A 105 6.13 -6.13 5.54
C PHE A 105 6.11 -4.72 4.96
N ALA A 106 7.13 -3.94 5.32
CA ALA A 106 7.30 -2.59 4.76
C ALA A 106 7.31 -2.64 3.23
N ASP A 107 6.52 -1.78 2.61
CA ASP A 107 6.58 -1.54 1.18
C ASP A 107 7.32 -0.23 0.88
N ARG A 108 7.71 -0.05 -0.37
CA ARG A 108 8.38 1.14 -0.87
C ARG A 108 7.55 1.89 -1.93
N HIS A 109 6.26 1.59 -2.02
CA HIS A 109 5.39 2.20 -3.03
C HIS A 109 5.37 3.72 -2.93
N GLY A 110 5.36 4.27 -1.71
CA GLY A 110 5.41 5.71 -1.50
C GLY A 110 6.71 6.35 -2.00
N GLU A 111 7.87 5.72 -1.74
CA GLU A 111 9.17 6.20 -2.23
C GLU A 111 9.25 6.08 -3.76
N LEU A 112 8.82 4.94 -4.31
CA LEU A 112 8.79 4.71 -5.75
C LEU A 112 7.91 5.74 -6.45
N THR A 113 6.75 6.07 -5.89
CA THR A 113 5.86 7.09 -6.42
C THR A 113 6.53 8.47 -6.43
N ILE A 114 7.27 8.84 -5.37
CA ILE A 114 8.03 10.09 -5.34
C ILE A 114 9.08 10.10 -6.45
N GLN A 115 9.86 9.02 -6.62
CA GLN A 115 10.86 8.91 -7.68
C GLN A 115 10.24 9.05 -9.07
N PHE A 116 9.05 8.48 -9.31
CA PHE A 116 8.32 8.65 -10.58
C PHE A 116 7.87 10.10 -10.78
N ILE A 117 7.36 10.77 -9.76
CA ILE A 117 6.97 12.19 -9.83
C ILE A 117 8.20 13.04 -10.20
N GLU A 118 9.33 12.81 -9.56
CA GLU A 118 10.57 13.53 -9.80
C GLU A 118 11.13 13.25 -11.21
N ALA A 119 11.07 12.00 -11.66
CA ALA A 119 11.51 11.64 -13.02
C ALA A 119 10.62 12.31 -14.10
N VAL A 120 9.30 12.33 -13.91
CA VAL A 120 8.37 13.01 -14.84
C VAL A 120 8.67 14.52 -14.87
N GLU A 121 8.85 15.15 -13.71
CA GLU A 121 9.18 16.58 -13.65
C GLU A 121 10.54 16.89 -14.28
N HIS A 122 11.55 16.04 -14.04
CA HIS A 122 12.88 16.19 -14.61
C HIS A 122 12.90 16.06 -16.14
N ILE A 123 12.20 15.06 -16.69
CA ILE A 123 12.23 14.74 -18.13
C ILE A 123 11.31 15.66 -18.92
N PHE A 124 10.11 15.93 -18.41
CA PHE A 124 9.03 16.61 -19.13
C PHE A 124 8.69 18.00 -18.57
N GLY A 125 9.38 18.44 -17.51
CA GLY A 125 9.12 19.71 -16.85
C GLY A 125 7.80 19.72 -16.07
N LYS A 126 7.48 20.87 -15.50
CA LYS A 126 6.24 21.08 -14.73
C LYS A 126 4.98 20.85 -15.57
N ASP A 127 4.97 21.31 -16.81
CA ASP A 127 3.83 21.11 -17.74
C ASP A 127 3.56 19.62 -17.99
N GLY A 128 4.62 18.80 -18.07
CA GLY A 128 4.49 17.35 -18.20
C GLY A 128 3.87 16.72 -16.95
N LEU A 129 4.30 17.14 -15.77
CA LEU A 129 3.74 16.67 -14.51
C LEU A 129 2.27 17.09 -14.35
N ASP A 130 1.91 18.31 -14.74
CA ASP A 130 0.53 18.81 -14.69
C ASP A 130 -0.38 18.01 -15.65
N LYS A 131 0.11 17.62 -16.83
CA LYS A 131 -0.62 16.74 -17.76
C LYS A 131 -0.87 15.36 -17.17
N VAL A 132 0.13 14.75 -16.52
CA VAL A 132 0.00 13.44 -15.84
C VAL A 132 -1.00 13.53 -14.68
N THR A 133 -0.95 14.59 -13.88
CA THR A 133 -1.90 14.83 -12.79
C THR A 133 -3.34 15.01 -13.31
N SER A 134 -3.51 15.77 -14.40
CA SER A 134 -4.83 15.96 -15.03
C SER A 134 -5.38 14.67 -15.62
N GLU A 135 -4.55 13.80 -16.15
CA GLU A 135 -5.00 12.48 -16.64
C GLU A 135 -5.43 11.58 -15.48
N ARG A 136 -4.68 11.57 -14.36
CA ARG A 136 -5.11 10.87 -13.13
C ARG A 136 -6.46 11.40 -12.63
N GLU A 137 -6.66 12.72 -12.63
CA GLU A 137 -7.93 13.36 -12.25
C GLU A 137 -9.10 12.83 -13.08
N LYS A 138 -8.96 12.76 -14.40
CA LYS A 138 -9.99 12.23 -15.30
C LYS A 138 -10.31 10.76 -15.00
N LEU A 139 -9.29 9.92 -14.79
CA LEU A 139 -9.46 8.51 -14.45
C LEU A 139 -10.19 8.34 -13.12
N THR A 140 -9.80 9.11 -12.11
CA THR A 140 -10.46 9.10 -10.79
C THR A 140 -11.92 9.53 -10.91
N LEU A 141 -12.18 10.62 -11.64
CA LEU A 141 -13.54 11.11 -11.88
C LEU A 141 -14.41 10.07 -12.60
N GLN A 142 -13.87 9.41 -13.63
CA GLN A 142 -14.58 8.34 -14.35
C GLN A 142 -14.93 7.17 -13.44
N ASN A 143 -13.97 6.71 -12.63
CA ASN A 143 -14.17 5.61 -11.69
C ASN A 143 -15.29 5.94 -10.67
N TYR A 144 -15.27 7.13 -10.10
CA TYR A 144 -16.27 7.54 -9.12
C TYR A 144 -17.65 7.75 -9.75
N ARG A 145 -17.76 8.32 -10.94
CA ARG A 145 -19.01 8.48 -11.67
C ARG A 145 -19.75 7.17 -11.89
N GLN A 146 -19.06 6.08 -12.20
CA GLN A 146 -19.67 4.75 -12.36
C GLN A 146 -20.51 4.31 -11.14
N HIS A 147 -20.19 4.82 -9.96
CA HIS A 147 -20.90 4.51 -8.72
C HIS A 147 -21.91 5.61 -8.35
N LEU A 148 -21.56 6.88 -8.55
CA LEU A 148 -22.37 8.02 -8.11
C LEU A 148 -23.50 8.38 -9.09
N ASP A 149 -23.38 8.08 -10.39
CA ASP A 149 -24.42 8.40 -11.39
C ASP A 149 -25.75 7.70 -11.12
N GLN A 150 -25.75 6.64 -10.32
CA GLN A 150 -26.99 5.93 -9.90
C GLN A 150 -27.64 6.58 -8.67
N CYS A 151 -26.98 7.49 -7.98
CA CYS A 151 -27.45 8.14 -6.78
C CYS A 151 -28.40 9.29 -7.14
N LYS A 152 -29.58 9.33 -6.47
CA LYS A 152 -30.65 10.29 -6.79
C LYS A 152 -30.61 11.56 -5.95
N SER A 153 -29.92 11.54 -4.81
CA SER A 153 -29.83 12.67 -3.89
C SER A 153 -28.38 13.01 -3.59
N LEU A 154 -28.12 14.23 -3.14
CA LEU A 154 -26.80 14.65 -2.67
C LEU A 154 -26.30 13.76 -1.53
N GLU A 155 -27.17 13.45 -0.57
CA GLU A 155 -26.85 12.57 0.56
C GLU A 155 -26.37 11.19 0.09
N SER A 156 -27.13 10.52 -0.81
CA SER A 156 -26.73 9.22 -1.35
C SER A 156 -25.43 9.25 -2.15
N LYS A 157 -25.14 10.37 -2.84
CA LYS A 157 -23.85 10.58 -3.50
C LYS A 157 -22.71 10.67 -2.48
N LEU A 158 -22.93 11.40 -1.38
CA LEU A 158 -21.93 11.58 -0.34
C LEU A 158 -21.66 10.30 0.44
N GLU A 159 -22.70 9.54 0.78
CA GLU A 159 -22.54 8.21 1.41
C GLU A 159 -21.74 7.25 0.50
N THR A 160 -22.03 7.25 -0.81
CA THR A 160 -21.28 6.47 -1.79
C THR A 160 -19.84 6.93 -1.89
N LEU A 161 -19.60 8.23 -1.88
CA LEU A 161 -18.24 8.81 -1.90
C LEU A 161 -17.46 8.39 -0.66
N VAL A 162 -18.04 8.50 0.54
CA VAL A 162 -17.43 8.04 1.79
C VAL A 162 -17.05 6.58 1.70
N PHE A 163 -17.96 5.72 1.24
CA PHE A 163 -17.68 4.29 1.08
C PHE A 163 -16.49 4.01 0.14
N LEU A 164 -16.38 4.74 -0.97
CA LEU A 164 -15.25 4.60 -1.89
C LEU A 164 -13.94 5.07 -1.24
N ARG A 165 -13.99 6.22 -0.54
CA ARG A 165 -12.82 6.76 0.15
C ARG A 165 -12.37 5.88 1.32
N GLU A 166 -13.31 5.24 2.03
CA GLU A 166 -13.00 4.23 3.05
C GLU A 166 -12.22 3.06 2.44
N LYS A 167 -12.69 2.52 1.31
CA LYS A 167 -12.00 1.44 0.60
C LYS A 167 -10.60 1.83 0.12
N GLU A 168 -10.38 3.09 -0.19
CA GLU A 168 -9.09 3.64 -0.59
C GLU A 168 -8.19 3.97 0.62
N GLY A 169 -8.68 3.80 1.86
CA GLY A 169 -7.91 3.96 3.09
C GLY A 169 -7.85 5.38 3.64
N TYR A 170 -8.78 6.25 3.28
CA TYR A 170 -8.80 7.64 3.78
C TYR A 170 -9.40 7.78 5.18
N MET A 171 -9.98 6.72 5.76
CA MET A 171 -10.74 6.78 7.02
C MET A 171 -11.78 7.91 6.96
N ALA A 172 -12.68 7.78 5.98
CA ALA A 172 -13.65 8.80 5.62
C ALA A 172 -14.91 8.71 6.46
N GLU A 173 -15.44 9.85 6.87
CA GLU A 173 -16.67 9.99 7.66
C GLU A 173 -17.54 11.09 7.07
N LEU A 174 -18.86 10.98 7.22
CA LEU A 174 -19.82 12.01 6.83
C LEU A 174 -20.56 12.51 8.05
N GLU A 175 -20.55 13.81 8.26
CA GLU A 175 -21.35 14.51 9.24
C GLU A 175 -22.33 15.45 8.53
N GLN A 176 -23.43 15.81 9.20
CA GLN A 176 -24.39 16.80 8.73
C GLN A 176 -24.71 17.80 9.83
N ASP A 177 -24.78 19.06 9.46
CA ASP A 177 -25.22 20.13 10.35
C ASP A 177 -26.25 21.05 9.65
N GLU A 178 -26.66 22.15 10.30
CA GLU A 178 -27.62 23.12 9.76
C GLU A 178 -27.14 23.87 8.50
N HIS A 179 -25.82 23.76 8.18
CA HIS A 179 -25.19 24.43 7.03
C HIS A 179 -24.86 23.49 5.88
N GLY A 180 -25.22 22.19 5.98
CA GLY A 180 -24.99 21.17 4.96
C GLY A 180 -24.20 19.97 5.46
N PHE A 181 -23.35 19.42 4.62
CA PHE A 181 -22.58 18.22 4.92
C PHE A 181 -21.10 18.51 5.16
N ILE A 182 -20.46 17.63 5.93
CA ILE A 182 -19.04 17.67 6.23
C ILE A 182 -18.45 16.30 5.91
N LEU A 183 -17.63 16.23 4.87
CA LEU A 183 -16.83 15.04 4.58
C LEU A 183 -15.49 15.18 5.29
N ILE A 184 -15.15 14.19 6.11
CA ILE A 184 -13.93 14.16 6.92
C ILE A 184 -13.07 13.00 6.43
N GLU A 185 -11.79 13.24 6.20
CA GLU A 185 -10.78 12.22 5.89
C GLU A 185 -9.71 12.24 6.98
N ASN A 186 -9.75 11.27 7.89
CA ASN A 186 -8.86 11.20 9.05
C ASN A 186 -7.45 10.73 8.71
N HIS A 187 -7.27 10.12 7.53
CA HIS A 187 -5.99 9.65 6.98
C HIS A 187 -5.86 10.04 5.50
N CYS A 188 -4.64 10.24 5.04
CA CYS A 188 -4.35 10.46 3.63
C CYS A 188 -3.33 9.40 3.13
N PRO A 189 -3.76 8.36 2.41
CA PRO A 189 -2.88 7.29 1.93
C PRO A 189 -1.88 7.76 0.87
N ILE A 190 -2.16 8.88 0.19
CA ILE A 190 -1.26 9.49 -0.80
C ILE A 190 -0.42 10.63 -0.23
N CYS A 191 -0.39 10.84 1.09
CA CYS A 191 0.21 12.02 1.73
C CYS A 191 1.66 12.27 1.27
N LYS A 192 2.50 11.24 1.19
CA LYS A 192 3.89 11.37 0.72
C LYS A 192 3.97 11.92 -0.71
N ALA A 193 3.19 11.38 -1.62
CA ALA A 193 3.12 11.82 -3.01
C ALA A 193 2.54 13.25 -3.11
N ALA A 194 1.49 13.55 -2.37
CA ALA A 194 0.82 14.85 -2.34
C ALA A 194 1.70 15.97 -1.75
N THR A 195 2.55 15.65 -0.79
CA THR A 195 3.57 16.60 -0.27
C THR A 195 4.58 16.96 -1.35
N ARG A 196 5.00 15.99 -2.16
CA ARG A 196 5.95 16.24 -3.27
C ARG A 196 5.27 16.89 -4.48
N CYS A 197 4.01 16.57 -4.74
CA CYS A 197 3.21 17.08 -5.86
C CYS A 197 1.85 17.59 -5.36
N PRO A 198 1.76 18.86 -4.90
CA PRO A 198 0.51 19.42 -4.36
C PRO A 198 -0.66 19.50 -5.34
N SER A 199 -0.40 19.41 -6.67
CA SER A 199 -1.46 19.31 -7.67
C SER A 199 -2.33 18.06 -7.51
N LEU A 200 -1.83 16.98 -6.91
CA LEU A 200 -2.62 15.81 -6.55
C LEU A 200 -3.78 16.15 -5.59
N CYS A 201 -3.51 16.96 -4.55
CA CYS A 201 -4.56 17.40 -3.64
C CYS A 201 -5.54 18.39 -4.26
N LYS A 202 -5.08 19.22 -5.21
CA LYS A 202 -5.96 20.13 -5.94
C LYS A 202 -6.91 19.32 -6.84
N SER A 203 -6.39 18.29 -7.51
CA SER A 203 -7.19 17.43 -8.36
C SER A 203 -8.24 16.63 -7.58
N GLU A 204 -7.96 16.20 -6.35
CA GLU A 204 -8.98 15.55 -5.49
C GLU A 204 -10.15 16.49 -5.16
N LEU A 205 -9.87 17.74 -4.81
CA LEU A 205 -10.92 18.73 -4.60
C LEU A 205 -11.74 18.99 -5.88
N SER A 206 -11.07 19.13 -7.03
CA SER A 206 -11.68 19.29 -8.34
C SER A 206 -12.60 18.10 -8.70
N VAL A 207 -12.17 16.88 -8.40
CA VAL A 207 -12.97 15.67 -8.57
C VAL A 207 -14.25 15.74 -7.73
N PHE A 208 -14.17 16.10 -6.45
CA PHE A 208 -15.36 16.21 -5.60
C PHE A 208 -16.35 17.27 -6.09
N GLN A 209 -15.85 18.44 -6.50
CA GLN A 209 -16.68 19.48 -7.11
C GLN A 209 -17.37 18.98 -8.38
N SER A 210 -16.64 18.30 -9.26
CA SER A 210 -17.17 17.77 -10.52
C SER A 210 -18.17 16.61 -10.34
N LEU A 211 -18.06 15.84 -9.25
CA LEU A 211 -18.98 14.73 -8.94
C LEU A 211 -20.30 15.20 -8.36
N LEU A 212 -20.27 16.24 -7.51
CA LEU A 212 -21.45 16.69 -6.79
C LEU A 212 -22.30 17.66 -7.60
N GLY A 213 -21.76 18.27 -8.64
CA GLY A 213 -22.46 19.13 -9.59
C GLY A 213 -22.35 20.61 -9.29
N ASP A 214 -22.77 21.43 -10.25
CA ASP A 214 -22.60 22.89 -10.23
C ASP A 214 -23.45 23.59 -9.16
N ASP A 215 -24.58 22.94 -8.75
CA ASP A 215 -25.45 23.47 -7.70
C ASP A 215 -24.90 23.22 -6.28
N THR A 216 -23.75 22.52 -6.18
CA THR A 216 -23.15 22.14 -4.90
C THR A 216 -21.77 22.80 -4.75
N THR A 217 -21.56 23.52 -3.65
CA THR A 217 -20.25 24.07 -3.34
C THR A 217 -19.46 23.09 -2.46
N VAL A 218 -18.19 22.84 -2.80
CA VAL A 218 -17.26 22.04 -2.01
C VAL A 218 -16.04 22.87 -1.67
N GLU A 219 -15.82 23.08 -0.39
CA GLU A 219 -14.71 23.86 0.14
C GLU A 219 -13.85 22.98 1.08
N ARG A 220 -12.53 22.93 0.87
CA ARG A 220 -11.62 22.29 1.80
C ARG A 220 -11.28 23.25 2.93
N THR A 221 -11.77 22.96 4.14
CA THR A 221 -11.58 23.81 5.33
C THR A 221 -10.40 23.41 6.20
N GLU A 222 -10.01 22.11 6.22
CA GLU A 222 -8.80 21.60 6.85
C GLU A 222 -7.99 20.77 5.84
N HIS A 223 -6.66 20.83 5.94
CA HIS A 223 -5.80 20.16 4.96
C HIS A 223 -4.55 19.56 5.61
N ILE A 224 -4.35 18.22 5.51
CA ILE A 224 -3.23 17.50 6.12
C ILE A 224 -1.87 18.05 5.67
N ILE A 225 -1.67 18.30 4.38
CA ILE A 225 -0.37 18.80 3.88
C ILE A 225 -0.09 20.26 4.26
N SER A 226 -1.10 20.98 4.77
CA SER A 226 -0.93 22.32 5.36
C SER A 226 -0.71 22.27 6.88
N GLY A 227 -0.48 21.09 7.46
CA GLY A 227 -0.19 20.89 8.87
C GLY A 227 -1.40 20.62 9.75
N GLN A 228 -2.59 20.49 9.18
CA GLN A 228 -3.79 20.09 9.93
C GLN A 228 -3.79 18.59 10.21
N ARG A 229 -4.57 18.15 11.22
CA ARG A 229 -4.65 16.72 11.60
C ARG A 229 -5.30 15.86 10.51
N ARG A 230 -6.21 16.42 9.75
CA ARG A 230 -7.09 15.73 8.80
C ARG A 230 -7.42 16.62 7.61
N CYS A 231 -8.07 16.07 6.58
CA CYS A 231 -8.74 16.87 5.56
C CYS A 231 -10.23 16.97 5.89
N VAL A 232 -10.80 18.16 5.77
CA VAL A 232 -12.24 18.40 5.97
C VAL A 232 -12.78 19.18 4.78
N TYR A 233 -13.89 18.72 4.25
CA TYR A 233 -14.59 19.35 3.14
C TYR A 233 -15.99 19.75 3.58
N ARG A 234 -16.29 21.03 3.51
CA ARG A 234 -17.64 21.58 3.71
C ARG A 234 -18.39 21.54 2.40
N ILE A 235 -19.59 20.99 2.39
CA ILE A 235 -20.42 20.76 1.21
C ILE A 235 -21.78 21.40 1.45
N ARG A 236 -22.20 22.29 0.54
CA ARG A 236 -23.46 23.01 0.60
C ARG A 236 -24.16 22.89 -0.75
N ALA A 237 -25.48 22.60 -0.74
CA ALA A 237 -26.36 22.66 -1.89
C ALA A 237 -26.98 24.02 -2.05
#